data_4a1cba7a52f2d3254b2b9dfd02dd576c
#
_entry.id   4a1cba7a52f2d3254b2b9dfd02dd576c
#
_cell.length_a   1.000
_cell.length_b   1.000
_cell.length_c   1.000
_cell.angle_alpha   90.00
_cell.angle_beta   90.00
_cell.angle_gamma   90.00
#
_symmetry.space_group_name_H-M   'P 1'
#
loop_
_entity.id
_entity.type
_entity.pdbx_description
1 polymer ?
#
loop_
_entity_poly.entity_id
_entity_poly.type
_entity_poly.pdbx_seq_one_letter_code
_entity_poly.pdbx_strand_id
1 'polypeptide(L)'
;MSIPRPTDIRLHQQSRILELAYENGRHFHLPCEYLRVYSPSAEVRGHGPGQEVLQTGKESVNITAIEPVGNYAVKLVFSDGHDTGIYDWNYLYELGENQTENWQAYLDRLA
;
A
#
# COMPACT_ATOMS: atom_id res chain seq x y z
N MET A 1 -18.93 6.46 -12.47
CA MET A 1 -17.65 7.14 -12.22
C MET A 1 -16.51 6.14 -12.34
N SER A 2 -15.52 6.43 -13.14
CA SER A 2 -14.40 5.50 -13.33
C SER A 2 -13.44 5.57 -12.15
N ILE A 3 -12.90 4.41 -11.76
CA ILE A 3 -11.88 4.31 -10.72
C ILE A 3 -10.56 4.77 -11.32
N PRO A 4 -9.82 5.70 -10.67
CA PRO A 4 -8.54 6.14 -11.20
C PRO A 4 -7.55 4.97 -11.28
N ARG A 5 -6.88 4.87 -12.41
CA ARG A 5 -5.87 3.84 -12.64
C ARG A 5 -4.53 4.54 -12.87
N PRO A 6 -3.44 4.07 -12.24
CA PRO A 6 -2.13 4.68 -12.47
C PRO A 6 -1.71 4.56 -13.93
N THR A 7 -1.18 5.64 -14.50
CA THR A 7 -0.56 5.60 -15.82
C THR A 7 0.90 5.16 -15.71
N ASP A 8 1.49 5.26 -14.51
CA ASP A 8 2.87 4.89 -14.29
C ASP A 8 3.04 4.40 -12.85
N ILE A 9 3.80 3.33 -12.67
CA ILE A 9 4.12 2.77 -11.36
C ILE A 9 5.63 2.55 -11.34
N ARG A 10 6.33 3.23 -10.40
CA ARG A 10 7.78 3.14 -10.29
C ARG A 10 8.18 2.76 -8.89
N LEU A 11 8.99 1.71 -8.78
CA LEU A 11 9.52 1.28 -7.50
C LEU A 11 10.93 1.83 -7.32
N HIS A 12 11.11 2.60 -6.25
CA HIS A 12 12.41 3.14 -5.86
C HIS A 12 12.93 2.35 -4.65
N GLN A 13 13.69 1.30 -4.92
CA GLN A 13 14.10 0.36 -3.87
C GLN A 13 15.08 0.96 -2.87
N GLN A 14 15.93 1.91 -3.29
CA GLN A 14 16.87 2.54 -2.36
C GLN A 14 16.16 3.39 -1.33
N SER A 15 15.17 4.15 -1.76
CA SER A 15 14.39 5.01 -0.85
C SER A 15 13.18 4.29 -0.25
N ARG A 16 12.86 3.09 -0.70
CA ARG A 16 11.72 2.28 -0.28
C ARG A 16 10.41 3.03 -0.48
N ILE A 17 10.22 3.53 -1.69
CA ILE A 17 9.02 4.32 -2.04
C ILE A 17 8.43 3.75 -3.33
N LEU A 18 7.11 3.59 -3.35
CA LEU A 18 6.36 3.28 -4.56
C LEU A 18 5.76 4.57 -5.07
N GLU A 19 6.11 4.94 -6.29
CA GLU A 19 5.63 6.15 -6.93
C GLU A 19 4.50 5.81 -7.89
N LEU A 20 3.38 6.53 -7.78
CA LEU A 20 2.21 6.36 -8.63
C LEU A 20 1.89 7.69 -9.31
N ALA A 21 1.71 7.66 -10.64
CA ALA A 21 1.29 8.83 -11.40
C ALA A 21 -0.04 8.51 -12.09
N TYR A 22 -0.88 9.54 -12.24
CA TYR A 22 -2.23 9.40 -12.79
C TYR A 22 -2.48 10.43 -13.88
N GLU A 23 -3.39 10.08 -14.80
CA GLU A 23 -3.74 10.94 -15.92
C GLU A 23 -4.32 12.29 -15.47
N ASN A 24 -5.01 12.31 -14.32
CA ASN A 24 -5.61 13.53 -13.77
C ASN A 24 -4.58 14.46 -13.10
N GLY A 25 -3.28 14.15 -13.22
CA GLY A 25 -2.21 14.96 -12.64
C GLY A 25 -1.87 14.62 -11.20
N ARG A 26 -2.61 13.71 -10.57
CA ARG A 26 -2.28 13.26 -9.21
C ARG A 26 -1.00 12.43 -9.24
N HIS A 27 -0.22 12.55 -8.18
CA HIS A 27 1.08 11.91 -8.09
C HIS A 27 1.34 11.58 -6.63
N PHE A 28 1.57 10.31 -6.31
CA PHE A 28 1.79 9.88 -4.94
C PHE A 28 3.15 9.22 -4.78
N HIS A 29 3.77 9.45 -3.63
CA HIS A 29 4.99 8.76 -3.21
C HIS A 29 4.65 8.03 -1.93
N LEU A 30 4.45 6.70 -2.01
CA LEU A 30 3.96 5.91 -0.89
C LEU A 30 5.12 5.07 -0.33
N PRO A 31 5.52 5.30 0.94
CA PRO A 31 6.55 4.47 1.55
C PRO A 31 6.15 3.01 1.60
N CYS A 32 7.11 2.12 1.41
CA CYS A 32 6.84 0.67 1.48
C CYS A 32 6.29 0.28 2.85
N GLU A 33 6.78 0.90 3.93
CA GLU A 33 6.26 0.66 5.26
C GLU A 33 4.77 0.97 5.34
N TYR A 34 4.35 2.11 4.79
CA TYR A 34 2.95 2.53 4.77
C TYR A 34 2.09 1.50 4.04
N LEU A 35 2.52 1.09 2.85
CA LEU A 35 1.79 0.09 2.07
C LEU A 35 1.72 -1.25 2.80
N ARG A 36 2.79 -1.63 3.50
CA ARG A 36 2.86 -2.89 4.23
C ARG A 36 1.91 -2.91 5.42
N VAL A 37 1.88 -1.83 6.23
CA VAL A 37 1.03 -1.80 7.42
C VAL A 37 -0.45 -1.63 7.06
N TYR A 38 -0.75 -1.12 5.87
CA TYR A 38 -2.12 -0.99 5.37
C TYR A 38 -2.45 -2.04 4.31
N SER A 39 -1.74 -3.16 4.29
CA SER A 39 -2.03 -4.23 3.34
C SER A 39 -3.49 -4.67 3.45
N PRO A 40 -4.18 -4.88 2.33
CA PRO A 40 -5.57 -5.36 2.35
C PRO A 40 -5.70 -6.85 2.60
N SER A 41 -4.59 -7.54 2.85
CA SER A 41 -4.59 -8.97 3.16
C SER A 41 -5.33 -9.26 4.46
N ALA A 42 -5.99 -10.41 4.55
CA ALA A 42 -6.63 -10.86 5.78
C ALA A 42 -5.62 -11.03 6.93
N GLU A 43 -4.36 -11.27 6.62
CA GLU A 43 -3.29 -11.34 7.62
C GLU A 43 -3.14 -10.05 8.40
N VAL A 44 -3.52 -8.92 7.79
CA VAL A 44 -3.44 -7.59 8.40
C VAL A 44 -4.81 -7.13 8.87
N ARG A 45 -5.85 -7.28 8.03
CA ARG A 45 -7.20 -6.82 8.34
C ARG A 45 -7.94 -7.70 9.33
N GLY A 46 -7.54 -8.96 9.47
CA GLY A 46 -8.27 -9.93 10.27
C GLY A 46 -9.54 -10.37 9.56
N HIS A 47 -10.47 -10.96 10.33
CA HIS A 47 -11.70 -11.52 9.79
C HIS A 47 -12.93 -10.64 10.00
N GLY A 48 -12.77 -9.46 10.59
CA GLY A 48 -13.87 -8.54 10.80
C GLY A 48 -13.43 -7.27 11.52
N PRO A 49 -14.35 -6.30 11.69
CA PRO A 49 -14.03 -5.06 12.40
C PRO A 49 -13.49 -5.33 13.80
N GLY A 50 -12.45 -4.65 14.19
CA GLY A 50 -11.81 -4.80 15.48
C GLY A 50 -10.84 -5.97 15.58
N GLN A 51 -10.65 -6.73 14.48
CA GLN A 51 -9.73 -7.86 14.46
C GLN A 51 -8.47 -7.57 13.66
N GLU A 52 -8.24 -6.31 13.30
CA GLU A 52 -7.05 -5.89 12.59
C GLU A 52 -5.81 -6.16 13.45
N VAL A 53 -4.76 -6.68 12.80
CA VAL A 53 -3.49 -6.97 13.46
C VAL A 53 -2.54 -5.81 13.25
N LEU A 54 -2.20 -5.10 14.33
CA LEU A 54 -1.26 -3.99 14.24
C LEU A 54 0.11 -4.51 13.80
N GLN A 55 0.59 -4.01 12.67
CA GLN A 55 1.88 -4.39 12.13
C GLN A 55 2.96 -3.51 12.77
N THR A 56 4.03 -4.13 13.28
CA THR A 56 5.14 -3.41 13.91
C THR A 56 6.46 -3.88 13.32
N GLY A 57 7.51 -3.06 13.48
CA GLY A 57 8.85 -3.43 13.02
C GLY A 57 8.99 -3.45 11.51
N LYS A 58 8.20 -2.63 10.78
CA LYS A 58 8.20 -2.64 9.32
C LYS A 58 8.98 -1.50 8.70
N GLU A 59 9.75 -0.76 9.49
CA GLU A 59 10.45 0.45 9.04
C GLU A 59 11.45 0.17 7.91
N SER A 60 12.01 -1.05 7.87
CA SER A 60 13.00 -1.41 6.85
C SER A 60 12.43 -2.25 5.72
N VAL A 61 11.12 -2.48 5.69
CA VAL A 61 10.52 -3.32 4.65
C VAL A 61 10.66 -2.66 3.28
N ASN A 62 10.88 -3.48 2.27
CA ASN A 62 10.95 -3.04 0.88
C ASN A 62 9.96 -3.87 0.06
N ILE A 63 9.69 -3.41 -1.15
CA ILE A 63 8.94 -4.19 -2.13
C ILE A 63 9.96 -4.83 -3.06
N THR A 64 9.85 -6.14 -3.27
CA THR A 64 10.78 -6.88 -4.12
C THR A 64 10.18 -7.22 -5.48
N ALA A 65 8.85 -7.20 -5.61
CA ALA A 65 8.19 -7.46 -6.88
C ALA A 65 6.78 -6.84 -6.88
N ILE A 66 6.31 -6.48 -8.05
CA ILE A 66 4.97 -5.98 -8.29
C ILE A 66 4.37 -6.87 -9.37
N GLU A 67 3.28 -7.58 -9.05
CA GLU A 67 2.67 -8.56 -9.96
C GLU A 67 1.26 -8.12 -10.33
N PRO A 68 0.97 -7.94 -11.62
CA PRO A 68 -0.40 -7.59 -12.02
C PRO A 68 -1.40 -8.69 -11.65
N VAL A 69 -2.58 -8.27 -11.24
CA VAL A 69 -3.71 -9.17 -10.98
C VAL A 69 -4.83 -8.72 -11.90
N GLY A 70 -5.08 -9.49 -12.96
CA GLY A 70 -6.01 -9.06 -13.99
C GLY A 70 -5.63 -7.67 -14.51
N ASN A 71 -6.65 -6.83 -14.75
CA ASN A 71 -6.43 -5.42 -15.11
C ASN A 71 -6.94 -4.48 -14.02
N TYR A 72 -7.16 -5.00 -12.80
CA TYR A 72 -7.83 -4.23 -11.75
C TYR A 72 -6.97 -4.03 -10.49
N ALA A 73 -5.82 -4.69 -10.37
CA ALA A 73 -5.05 -4.67 -9.13
C ALA A 73 -3.60 -5.05 -9.36
N VAL A 74 -2.78 -4.86 -8.34
CA VAL A 74 -1.42 -5.41 -8.27
C VAL A 74 -1.24 -6.11 -6.93
N LYS A 75 -0.46 -7.20 -6.96
CA LYS A 75 0.01 -7.85 -5.73
C LYS A 75 1.40 -7.30 -5.44
N LEU A 76 1.62 -6.83 -4.23
CA LEU A 76 2.93 -6.35 -3.79
C LEU A 76 3.61 -7.44 -3.00
N VAL A 77 4.84 -7.78 -3.40
CA VAL A 77 5.66 -8.76 -2.70
C VAL A 77 6.66 -8.00 -1.85
N PHE A 78 6.56 -8.16 -0.53
CA PHE A 78 7.40 -7.43 0.42
C PHE A 78 8.59 -8.26 0.87
N SER A 79 9.66 -7.56 1.27
CA SER A 79 10.92 -8.20 1.64
C SER A 79 10.81 -9.04 2.92
N ASP A 80 9.77 -8.84 3.72
CA ASP A 80 9.52 -9.65 4.93
C ASP A 80 8.72 -10.92 4.64
N GLY A 81 8.49 -11.24 3.37
CA GLY A 81 7.75 -12.43 2.97
C GLY A 81 6.25 -12.26 2.82
N HIS A 82 5.71 -11.08 3.16
CA HIS A 82 4.28 -10.81 2.99
C HIS A 82 3.98 -10.59 1.51
N ASP A 83 3.14 -11.45 0.93
CA ASP A 83 2.83 -11.41 -0.49
C ASP A 83 1.37 -11.70 -0.79
N THR A 84 0.49 -11.53 0.20
CA THR A 84 -0.94 -11.86 0.06
C THR A 84 -1.82 -10.63 -0.11
N GLY A 85 -1.24 -9.43 -0.12
CA GLY A 85 -2.00 -8.20 -0.29
C GLY A 85 -2.24 -7.88 -1.75
N ILE A 86 -3.51 -7.81 -2.15
CA ILE A 86 -3.91 -7.42 -3.50
C ILE A 86 -4.49 -6.02 -3.43
N TYR A 87 -3.78 -5.07 -4.04
CA TYR A 87 -4.13 -3.65 -3.98
C TYR A 87 -4.84 -3.29 -5.28
N ASP A 88 -6.17 -3.14 -5.22
CA ASP A 88 -6.90 -2.68 -6.40
C ASP A 88 -6.66 -1.18 -6.61
N TRP A 89 -7.01 -0.69 -7.80
CA TRP A 89 -6.71 0.70 -8.17
C TRP A 89 -7.39 1.70 -7.26
N ASN A 90 -8.62 1.41 -6.84
CA ASN A 90 -9.35 2.30 -5.94
C ASN A 90 -8.66 2.38 -4.58
N TYR A 91 -8.24 1.25 -4.03
CA TYR A 91 -7.59 1.22 -2.73
C TYR A 91 -6.25 1.98 -2.75
N LEU A 92 -5.45 1.76 -3.81
CA LEU A 92 -4.19 2.50 -3.96
C LEU A 92 -4.42 4.01 -4.02
N TYR A 93 -5.45 4.44 -4.75
CA TYR A 93 -5.77 5.87 -4.84
C TYR A 93 -6.21 6.42 -3.48
N GLU A 94 -7.03 5.68 -2.75
CA GLU A 94 -7.44 6.07 -1.41
C GLU A 94 -6.25 6.18 -0.46
N LEU A 95 -5.33 5.23 -0.52
CA LEU A 95 -4.11 5.29 0.29
C LEU A 95 -3.30 6.55 0.00
N GLY A 96 -3.20 6.92 -1.27
CA GLY A 96 -2.50 8.14 -1.67
C GLY A 96 -3.21 9.39 -1.19
N GLU A 97 -4.53 9.46 -1.39
CA GLU A 97 -5.33 10.62 -1.00
C GLU A 97 -5.32 10.84 0.51
N ASN A 98 -5.33 9.78 1.29
CA ASN A 98 -5.47 9.84 2.74
C ASN A 98 -4.16 9.52 3.47
N GLN A 99 -3.03 9.67 2.80
CA GLN A 99 -1.73 9.24 3.34
C GLN A 99 -1.43 9.90 4.68
N THR A 100 -1.62 11.19 4.80
CA THR A 100 -1.27 11.93 6.02
C THR A 100 -2.12 11.46 7.20
N GLU A 101 -3.44 11.36 7.01
CA GLU A 101 -4.36 10.93 8.07
C GLU A 101 -4.11 9.46 8.44
N ASN A 102 -3.92 8.61 7.45
CA ASN A 102 -3.69 7.19 7.68
C ASN A 102 -2.37 6.96 8.41
N TRP A 103 -1.32 7.68 8.01
CA TRP A 103 -0.02 7.53 8.66
C TRP A 103 -0.07 7.99 10.11
N GLN A 104 -0.74 9.11 10.38
CA GLN A 104 -0.90 9.59 11.74
C GLN A 104 -1.71 8.60 12.58
N ALA A 105 -2.77 8.04 12.03
CA ALA A 105 -3.57 7.03 12.72
C ALA A 105 -2.72 5.80 13.08
N TYR A 106 -1.84 5.38 12.18
CA TYR A 106 -0.93 4.26 12.45
C TYR A 106 0.03 4.60 13.59
N LEU A 107 0.65 5.79 13.55
CA LEU A 107 1.56 6.22 14.60
C LEU A 107 0.86 6.29 15.97
N ASP A 108 -0.39 6.74 16.01
CA ASP A 108 -1.17 6.79 17.23
C ASP A 108 -1.42 5.39 17.80
N ARG A 109 -1.60 4.39 16.94
CA ARG A 109 -1.77 3.00 17.38
C ARG A 109 -0.48 2.38 17.91
N LEU A 110 0.67 2.87 17.48
CA LEU A 110 1.96 2.39 17.97
C LEU A 110 2.29 2.96 19.35
N ALA A 111 1.72 4.10 19.70
CA ALA A 111 2.01 4.79 20.96
C ALA A 111 1.40 4.09 22.18
#